data_4051eb99719533bd093b0d98441002cf
#
_entry.id   4051eb99719533bd093b0d98441002cf
#
_cell.length_a   1.000
_cell.length_b   1.000
_cell.length_c   1.000
_cell.angle_alpha   90.00
_cell.angle_beta   90.00
_cell.angle_gamma   90.00
#
_symmetry.space_group_name_H-M   'P 1'
#
loop_
_entity.id
_entity.type
_entity.pdbx_description
1 polymer ?
#
loop_
_entity_poly.entity_id
_entity_poly.type
_entity_poly.pdbx_seq_one_letter_code
_entity_poly.pdbx_strand_id
1 'polypeptide(L)'
;MTQALNDAALDQLFRTARTYNAFTGEVSDETLQQLYGLLKFGPTEANTTPARIVFVKSDEAKAKLGPALSEGNYKKTMAAPCVA
;
A
#
# COMPACT_ATOMS: atom_id res chain seq x y z
N MET A 1 27.38 -8.38 10.06
CA MET A 1 27.73 -7.93 8.69
C MET A 1 26.44 -7.51 7.99
N THR A 2 26.45 -6.33 7.40
CA THR A 2 25.31 -5.87 6.59
C THR A 2 25.54 -6.19 5.12
N GLN A 3 24.48 -6.50 4.44
CA GLN A 3 24.51 -6.82 3.03
C GLN A 3 23.67 -5.78 2.27
N ALA A 4 24.25 -5.19 1.24
CA ALA A 4 23.53 -4.22 0.41
C ALA A 4 22.52 -4.94 -0.49
N LEU A 5 21.42 -4.24 -0.83
CA LEU A 5 20.51 -4.71 -1.85
C LEU A 5 21.22 -4.70 -3.22
N ASN A 6 20.89 -5.68 -4.05
CA ASN A 6 21.42 -5.71 -5.41
C ASN A 6 20.75 -4.65 -6.30
N ASP A 7 21.33 -4.41 -7.49
CA ASP A 7 20.81 -3.38 -8.39
C ASP A 7 19.37 -3.64 -8.82
N ALA A 8 18.99 -4.90 -9.04
CA ALA A 8 17.62 -5.22 -9.43
C ALA A 8 16.61 -4.79 -8.36
N ALA A 9 16.93 -5.02 -7.08
CA ALA A 9 16.08 -4.59 -5.97
C ALA A 9 16.02 -3.07 -5.86
N LEU A 10 17.15 -2.39 -6.03
CA LEU A 10 17.21 -0.93 -6.00
C LEU A 10 16.41 -0.31 -7.14
N ASP A 11 16.46 -0.90 -8.32
CA ASP A 11 15.66 -0.45 -9.45
C ASP A 11 14.16 -0.59 -9.14
N GLN A 12 13.76 -1.74 -8.63
CA GLN A 12 12.35 -2.01 -8.33
C GLN A 12 11.80 -1.08 -7.25
N LEU A 13 12.57 -0.84 -6.18
CA LEU A 13 12.12 -0.06 -5.04
C LEU A 13 12.21 1.45 -5.28
N PHE A 14 13.18 1.91 -6.08
CA PHE A 14 13.49 3.34 -6.18
C PHE A 14 13.59 3.84 -7.61
N ARG A 15 14.55 3.33 -8.42
CA ARG A 15 14.91 3.99 -9.67
C ARG A 15 13.81 3.91 -10.74
N THR A 16 13.11 2.77 -10.83
CA THR A 16 12.04 2.57 -11.80
C THR A 16 10.65 2.58 -11.16
N ALA A 17 10.58 2.80 -9.85
CA ALA A 17 9.30 2.89 -9.15
C ALA A 17 8.50 4.10 -9.67
N ARG A 18 7.19 3.91 -9.82
CA ARG A 18 6.28 4.95 -10.29
C ARG A 18 4.95 4.85 -9.56
N THR A 19 4.31 6.00 -9.38
CA THR A 19 2.94 6.07 -8.89
C THR A 19 2.01 6.10 -10.10
N TYR A 20 1.13 5.12 -10.19
CA TYR A 20 0.18 5.00 -11.29
C TYR A 20 -1.18 5.58 -10.90
N ASN A 21 -1.90 6.10 -11.88
CA ASN A 21 -3.25 6.65 -11.68
C ASN A 21 -4.36 5.66 -12.01
N ALA A 22 -4.00 4.51 -12.61
CA ALA A 22 -4.95 3.47 -12.95
C ALA A 22 -4.37 2.11 -12.59
N PHE A 23 -5.24 1.18 -12.26
CA PHE A 23 -4.83 -0.15 -11.79
C PHE A 23 -5.66 -1.22 -12.49
N THR A 24 -5.08 -2.42 -12.59
CA THR A 24 -5.78 -3.60 -13.10
C THR A 24 -5.64 -4.75 -12.12
N GLY A 25 -6.55 -5.71 -12.19
CA GLY A 25 -6.49 -6.92 -11.39
C GLY A 25 -7.07 -6.76 -9.99
N GLU A 26 -6.81 -7.75 -9.18
CA GLU A 26 -7.30 -7.83 -7.82
C GLU A 26 -6.12 -8.08 -6.86
N VAL A 27 -6.33 -7.76 -5.59
CA VAL A 27 -5.35 -8.01 -4.53
C VAL A 27 -5.99 -9.01 -3.57
N SER A 28 -5.38 -10.19 -3.43
CA SER A 28 -5.89 -11.22 -2.53
C SER A 28 -5.62 -10.87 -1.06
N ASP A 29 -6.43 -11.44 -0.18
CA ASP A 29 -6.21 -11.29 1.27
C ASP A 29 -4.86 -11.88 1.68
N GLU A 30 -4.43 -12.97 1.03
CA GLU A 30 -3.11 -13.57 1.29
C GLU A 30 -1.98 -12.61 0.96
N THR A 31 -2.07 -11.89 -0.16
CA THR A 31 -1.09 -10.88 -0.53
C THR A 31 -1.05 -9.75 0.51
N LEU A 32 -2.21 -9.32 1.01
CA LEU A 32 -2.29 -8.29 2.03
C LEU A 32 -1.66 -8.75 3.35
N GLN A 33 -1.87 -10.01 3.73
CA GLN A 33 -1.24 -10.58 4.92
C GLN A 33 0.28 -10.64 4.77
N GLN A 34 0.78 -11.03 3.61
CA GLN A 34 2.21 -11.05 3.32
C GLN A 34 2.81 -9.65 3.35
N LEU A 35 2.10 -8.68 2.79
CA LEU A 35 2.53 -7.28 2.81
C LEU A 35 2.66 -6.78 4.24
N TYR A 36 1.66 -6.98 5.07
CA TYR A 36 1.72 -6.60 6.48
C TYR A 36 2.83 -7.33 7.23
N GLY A 37 3.02 -8.62 6.91
CA GLY A 37 4.08 -9.43 7.49
C GLY A 37 5.48 -8.86 7.25
N LEU A 38 5.70 -8.16 6.13
CA LEU A 38 6.94 -7.43 5.85
C LEU A 38 6.94 -6.05 6.47
N LEU A 39 5.85 -5.31 6.33
CA LEU A 39 5.71 -3.94 6.77
C LEU A 39 5.94 -3.78 8.27
N LYS A 40 5.45 -4.72 9.06
CA LYS A 40 5.55 -4.65 10.52
C LYS A 40 6.99 -4.67 11.06
N PHE A 41 7.95 -5.10 10.24
CA PHE A 41 9.37 -5.07 10.63
C PHE A 41 10.01 -3.71 10.41
N GLY A 42 9.30 -2.76 9.80
CA GLY A 42 9.80 -1.40 9.67
C GLY A 42 10.01 -0.74 11.03
N PRO A 43 11.00 0.14 11.15
CA PRO A 43 11.28 0.81 12.44
C PRO A 43 10.17 1.78 12.80
N THR A 44 9.89 1.86 14.10
CA THR A 44 8.96 2.83 14.67
C THR A 44 9.61 3.52 15.84
N GLU A 45 9.12 4.72 16.18
CA GLU A 45 9.67 5.47 17.31
C GLU A 45 9.56 4.67 18.61
N ALA A 46 10.68 4.49 19.31
CA ALA A 46 10.75 3.73 20.55
C ALA A 46 10.10 2.33 20.46
N ASN A 47 10.05 1.78 19.25
CA ASN A 47 9.45 0.47 18.98
C ASN A 47 7.99 0.37 19.43
N THR A 48 7.24 1.47 19.31
CA THR A 48 5.85 1.55 19.78
C THR A 48 4.84 0.90 18.84
N THR A 49 5.21 0.67 17.58
CA THR A 49 4.36 0.08 16.55
C THR A 49 2.94 0.69 16.51
N PRO A 50 2.81 2.03 16.37
CA PRO A 50 1.51 2.70 16.56
C PRO A 50 0.55 2.56 15.39
N ALA A 51 1.04 2.17 14.20
CA ALA A 51 0.21 2.14 13.01
C ALA A 51 -0.91 1.10 13.10
N ARG A 52 -2.08 1.48 12.65
CA ARG A 52 -3.21 0.58 12.41
C ARG A 52 -3.59 0.72 10.95
N ILE A 53 -3.65 -0.40 10.25
CA ILE A 53 -3.88 -0.40 8.81
C ILE A 53 -5.20 -1.12 8.54
N VAL A 54 -6.07 -0.44 7.79
CA VAL A 54 -7.33 -1.01 7.32
C VAL A 54 -7.24 -1.14 5.80
N PHE A 55 -7.39 -2.35 5.30
CA PHE A 55 -7.44 -2.61 3.87
C PHE A 55 -8.88 -2.56 3.38
N VAL A 56 -9.15 -1.63 2.48
CA VAL A 56 -10.50 -1.37 1.94
C VAL A 56 -10.56 -1.93 0.53
N LYS A 57 -11.40 -2.92 0.30
CA LYS A 57 -11.47 -3.63 -0.98
C LYS A 57 -12.84 -3.54 -1.65
N SER A 58 -13.93 -3.70 -0.91
CA SER A 58 -15.27 -3.70 -1.48
C SER A 58 -15.69 -2.30 -1.94
N ASP A 59 -16.57 -2.27 -2.93
CA ASP A 59 -17.13 -0.99 -3.39
C ASP A 59 -17.91 -0.28 -2.29
N GLU A 60 -18.60 -1.04 -1.45
CA GLU A 60 -19.33 -0.50 -0.30
C GLU A 60 -18.38 0.17 0.71
N ALA A 61 -17.27 -0.50 1.05
CA ALA A 61 -16.29 0.06 1.96
C ALA A 61 -15.58 1.28 1.37
N LYS A 62 -15.26 1.24 0.08
CA LYS A 62 -14.66 2.39 -0.61
C LYS A 62 -15.63 3.59 -0.65
N ALA A 63 -16.93 3.33 -0.79
CA ALA A 63 -17.93 4.39 -0.75
C ALA A 63 -17.95 5.13 0.59
N LYS A 64 -17.71 4.42 1.69
CA LYS A 64 -17.60 5.03 3.02
C LYS A 64 -16.35 5.91 3.16
N LEU A 65 -15.29 5.54 2.47
CA LEU A 65 -14.05 6.32 2.46
C LEU A 65 -14.15 7.58 1.61
N GLY A 66 -14.96 7.55 0.55
CA GLY A 66 -15.05 8.59 -0.46
C GLY A 66 -15.16 10.01 0.08
N PRO A 67 -16.05 10.31 1.06
CA PRO A 67 -16.21 11.65 1.59
C PRO A 67 -14.96 12.23 2.26
N ALA A 68 -14.03 11.37 2.69
CA ALA A 68 -12.78 11.79 3.32
C ALA A 68 -11.66 12.08 2.33
N LEU A 69 -11.87 11.79 1.04
CA LEU A 69 -10.85 11.94 0.00
C LEU A 69 -10.91 13.32 -0.63
N SER A 70 -9.73 13.85 -1.00
CA SER A 70 -9.68 15.07 -1.81
C SER A 70 -10.22 14.78 -3.22
N GLU A 71 -10.76 15.82 -3.87
CA GLU A 71 -11.32 15.71 -5.21
C GLU A 71 -10.33 15.12 -6.21
N GLY A 72 -9.07 15.54 -6.15
CA GLY A 72 -8.02 15.05 -7.07
C GLY A 72 -7.66 13.57 -6.88
N ASN A 73 -7.98 12.99 -5.72
CA ASN A 73 -7.65 11.59 -5.43
C ASN A 73 -8.86 10.65 -5.49
N TYR A 74 -10.07 11.19 -5.56
CA TYR A 74 -11.28 10.40 -5.45
C TYR A 74 -11.39 9.32 -6.53
N LYS A 75 -11.27 9.70 -7.79
CA LYS A 75 -11.50 8.80 -8.92
C LYS A 75 -10.52 7.63 -8.93
N LYS A 76 -9.24 7.92 -8.76
CA LYS A 76 -8.20 6.87 -8.77
C LYS A 76 -8.29 5.96 -7.55
N THR A 77 -8.69 6.51 -6.41
CA THR A 77 -8.88 5.72 -5.19
C THR A 77 -10.05 4.75 -5.32
N MET A 78 -11.18 5.23 -5.86
CA MET A 78 -12.35 4.38 -6.09
C MET A 78 -12.06 3.27 -7.11
N ALA A 79 -11.20 3.51 -8.08
CA ALA A 79 -10.84 2.54 -9.11
C ALA A 79 -9.79 1.52 -8.64
N ALA A 80 -9.09 1.79 -7.55
CA ALA A 80 -8.04 0.88 -7.06
C ALA A 80 -8.65 -0.43 -6.54
N PRO A 81 -7.99 -1.58 -6.78
CA PRO A 81 -8.48 -2.86 -6.26
C PRO A 81 -8.42 -2.97 -4.75
N CYS A 82 -7.56 -2.20 -4.11
CA CYS A 82 -7.42 -2.16 -2.65
C CYS A 82 -6.85 -0.81 -2.24
N VAL A 83 -7.31 -0.30 -1.10
CA VAL A 83 -6.83 0.94 -0.49
C VAL A 83 -6.41 0.65 0.94
N ALA A 84 -5.19 1.06 1.29
CA ALA A 84 -4.68 0.91 2.64
C ALA A 84 -4.81 2.21 3.43
#